data_793460b876b7aaa5eb5e5fe300250432
#
_entry.id   793460b876b7aaa5eb5e5fe300250432
#
_cell.length_a   1.000
_cell.length_b   1.000
_cell.length_c   1.000
_cell.angle_alpha   90.00
_cell.angle_beta   90.00
_cell.angle_gamma   90.00
#
_symmetry.space_group_name_H-M   'P 1'
#
loop_
_entity.id
_entity.type
_entity.pdbx_description
1 polymer ?
#
loop_
_entity_poly.entity_id
_entity_poly.type
_entity_poly.pdbx_seq_one_letter_code
_entity_poly.pdbx_strand_id
1 'polypeptide(L)'
;PQLQERLGIDNVMAVPKLTKVVINMGVGEALTDKKHLESAVSDLESIAGQKAVVTKAKKSVASFKLREGWPVGCKVTLRGDRMYDFIERLVNVAIPRERDFRGLNPKSFDGQGNYSMGIKEQIIFPEINYDNIDKIRGMDICINTSASNKEDAKALLEVLNFPFKK
;
A
#
# COMPACT_ATOMS: atom_id res chain seq x y z
N PRO A 1 -6.79 -23.41 -4.03
CA PRO A 1 -7.28 -24.62 -3.37
C PRO A 1 -7.42 -24.48 -1.85
N GLN A 2 -6.37 -23.98 -1.17
CA GLN A 2 -6.38 -23.81 0.28
C GLN A 2 -7.48 -22.88 0.77
N LEU A 3 -7.67 -21.75 0.09
CA LEU A 3 -8.70 -20.78 0.46
C LEU A 3 -10.09 -21.33 0.18
N GLN A 4 -10.26 -22.05 -0.91
CA GLN A 4 -11.51 -22.68 -1.27
C GLN A 4 -11.95 -23.69 -0.19
N GLU A 5 -11.04 -24.51 0.28
CA GLU A 5 -11.29 -25.48 1.34
C GLU A 5 -11.60 -24.78 2.67
N ARG A 6 -10.81 -23.77 3.00
CA ARG A 6 -10.95 -23.04 4.27
C ARG A 6 -12.29 -22.33 4.40
N LEU A 7 -12.79 -21.76 3.30
CA LEU A 7 -14.07 -21.03 3.29
C LEU A 7 -15.28 -21.91 2.92
N GLY A 8 -15.05 -23.16 2.52
CA GLY A 8 -16.12 -24.06 2.14
C GLY A 8 -16.88 -23.64 0.89
N ILE A 9 -16.19 -23.02 -0.05
CA ILE A 9 -16.77 -22.51 -1.31
C ILE A 9 -16.63 -23.54 -2.41
N ASP A 10 -17.73 -23.96 -3.00
CA ASP A 10 -17.74 -24.97 -4.08
C ASP A 10 -17.34 -24.37 -5.44
N ASN A 11 -17.77 -23.13 -5.71
CA ASN A 11 -17.51 -22.47 -6.98
C ASN A 11 -16.17 -21.73 -6.96
N VAL A 12 -15.24 -22.15 -7.81
CA VAL A 12 -13.91 -21.55 -7.92
C VAL A 12 -13.98 -20.03 -8.23
N MET A 13 -14.98 -19.62 -9.01
CA MET A 13 -15.16 -18.21 -9.36
C MET A 13 -15.65 -17.34 -8.21
N ALA A 14 -16.18 -17.95 -7.15
CA ALA A 14 -16.67 -17.24 -5.96
C ALA A 14 -15.58 -17.08 -4.89
N VAL A 15 -14.40 -17.69 -5.08
CA VAL A 15 -13.28 -17.58 -4.14
C VAL A 15 -12.74 -16.15 -4.17
N PRO A 16 -12.54 -15.51 -3.00
CA PRO A 16 -11.99 -14.15 -2.95
C PRO A 16 -10.62 -14.05 -3.62
N LYS A 17 -10.40 -12.94 -4.31
CA LYS A 17 -9.15 -12.65 -5.02
C LYS A 17 -8.73 -11.22 -4.75
N LEU A 18 -7.42 -10.95 -4.89
CA LEU A 18 -6.93 -9.58 -4.90
C LEU A 18 -7.39 -8.91 -6.20
N THR A 19 -7.93 -7.71 -6.10
CA THR A 19 -8.35 -6.93 -7.26
C THR A 19 -7.33 -5.87 -7.63
N LYS A 20 -6.85 -5.13 -6.64
CA LYS A 20 -5.80 -4.13 -6.83
C LYS A 20 -5.11 -3.82 -5.51
N VAL A 21 -3.92 -3.24 -5.62
CA VAL A 21 -3.19 -2.67 -4.49
C VAL A 21 -2.88 -1.22 -4.84
N VAL A 22 -3.27 -0.30 -3.98
CA VAL A 22 -2.99 1.13 -4.16
C VAL A 22 -1.98 1.56 -3.10
N ILE A 23 -0.87 2.13 -3.55
CA ILE A 23 0.15 2.68 -2.67
C ILE A 23 0.05 4.20 -2.78
N ASN A 24 -0.14 4.88 -1.67
CA ASN A 24 -0.24 6.33 -1.62
C ASN A 24 0.83 6.90 -0.70
N MET A 25 1.45 7.97 -1.16
CA MET A 25 2.46 8.69 -0.38
C MET A 25 2.11 10.17 -0.37
N GLY A 26 1.76 10.69 0.82
CA GLY A 26 1.49 12.11 1.00
C GLY A 26 2.78 12.87 1.18
N VAL A 27 2.96 13.98 0.46
CA VAL A 27 4.16 14.80 0.51
C VAL A 27 3.77 16.25 0.77
N GLY A 28 3.50 16.57 2.06
CA GLY A 28 3.13 17.92 2.46
C GLY A 28 4.21 18.95 2.17
N GLU A 29 5.46 18.54 2.19
CA GLU A 29 6.62 19.40 1.89
C GLU A 29 6.70 19.83 0.44
N ALA A 30 5.96 19.18 -0.46
CA ALA A 30 5.89 19.59 -1.87
C ALA A 30 5.34 21.01 -2.04
N LEU A 31 4.63 21.53 -1.03
CA LEU A 31 4.13 22.90 -1.01
C LEU A 31 5.26 23.93 -0.91
N THR A 32 6.39 23.55 -0.28
CA THR A 32 7.54 24.43 -0.10
C THR A 32 8.64 24.16 -1.12
N ASP A 33 8.84 22.90 -1.52
CA ASP A 33 9.88 22.50 -2.46
C ASP A 33 9.41 21.30 -3.30
N LYS A 34 9.34 21.48 -4.60
CA LYS A 34 8.94 20.44 -5.55
C LYS A 34 9.91 19.25 -5.59
N LYS A 35 11.15 19.45 -5.19
CA LYS A 35 12.17 18.38 -5.15
C LYS A 35 11.76 17.24 -4.22
N HIS A 36 11.08 17.55 -3.13
CA HIS A 36 10.57 16.53 -2.21
C HIS A 36 9.56 15.61 -2.91
N LEU A 37 8.70 16.19 -3.74
CA LEU A 37 7.73 15.40 -4.50
C LEU A 37 8.42 14.53 -5.55
N GLU A 38 9.40 15.07 -6.26
CA GLU A 38 10.16 14.32 -7.27
C GLU A 38 10.88 13.13 -6.63
N SER A 39 11.49 13.32 -5.48
CA SER A 39 12.14 12.24 -4.72
C SER A 39 11.14 11.18 -4.29
N ALA A 40 9.97 11.59 -3.79
CA ALA A 40 8.91 10.67 -3.37
C ALA A 40 8.38 9.86 -4.55
N VAL A 41 8.17 10.50 -5.70
CA VAL A 41 7.72 9.81 -6.92
C VAL A 41 8.77 8.79 -7.37
N SER A 42 10.03 9.16 -7.36
CA SER A 42 11.13 8.25 -7.73
C SER A 42 11.19 7.03 -6.80
N ASP A 43 11.08 7.25 -5.49
CA ASP A 43 11.08 6.17 -4.51
C ASP A 43 9.88 5.24 -4.73
N LEU A 44 8.69 5.79 -4.93
CA LEU A 44 7.48 5.02 -5.14
C LEU A 44 7.54 4.20 -6.43
N GLU A 45 8.07 4.77 -7.50
CA GLU A 45 8.26 4.05 -8.77
C GLU A 45 9.23 2.89 -8.62
N SER A 46 10.30 3.07 -7.84
CA SER A 46 11.26 2.00 -7.54
C SER A 46 10.62 0.87 -6.76
N ILE A 47 9.80 1.19 -5.76
CA ILE A 47 9.11 0.20 -4.93
C ILE A 47 8.07 -0.56 -5.75
N ALA A 48 7.26 0.14 -6.53
CA ALA A 48 6.14 -0.45 -7.25
C ALA A 48 6.56 -1.10 -8.58
N GLY A 49 7.64 -0.65 -9.17
CA GLY A 49 8.06 -1.09 -10.51
C GLY A 49 7.15 -0.56 -11.62
N GLN A 50 6.41 0.49 -11.36
CA GLN A 50 5.44 1.08 -12.27
C GLN A 50 5.42 2.60 -12.08
N LYS A 51 5.10 3.34 -13.14
CA LYS A 51 5.01 4.80 -13.08
C LYS A 51 3.93 5.26 -12.11
N ALA A 52 4.30 6.19 -11.23
CA ALA A 52 3.37 6.76 -10.25
C ALA A 52 2.64 7.99 -10.83
N VAL A 53 1.46 8.25 -10.28
CA VAL A 53 0.64 9.42 -10.63
C VAL A 53 0.77 10.44 -9.51
N VAL A 54 1.05 11.70 -9.87
CA VAL A 54 1.07 12.82 -8.92
C VAL A 54 -0.36 13.17 -8.54
N THR A 55 -0.65 13.23 -7.24
CA THR A 55 -1.96 13.65 -6.75
C THR A 55 -1.95 15.14 -6.45
N LYS A 56 -3.06 15.80 -6.80
CA LYS A 56 -3.21 17.24 -6.66
C LYS A 56 -4.31 17.58 -5.65
N ALA A 57 -4.20 18.73 -5.01
CA ALA A 57 -5.22 19.20 -4.07
C ALA A 57 -6.54 19.46 -4.78
N LYS A 58 -7.62 18.95 -4.21
CA LYS A 58 -8.98 19.15 -4.74
C LYS A 58 -9.57 20.48 -4.31
N LYS A 59 -9.16 20.98 -3.15
CA LYS A 59 -9.67 22.23 -2.56
C LYS A 59 -8.53 23.05 -1.99
N SER A 60 -8.72 24.38 -2.02
CA SER A 60 -7.79 25.30 -1.37
C SER A 60 -8.03 25.31 0.14
N VAL A 61 -6.96 25.20 0.93
CA VAL A 61 -7.02 25.27 2.39
C VAL A 61 -5.99 26.30 2.87
N ALA A 62 -6.48 27.45 3.31
CA ALA A 62 -5.64 28.60 3.67
C ALA A 62 -4.71 28.30 4.85
N SER A 63 -5.17 27.52 5.85
CA SER A 63 -4.38 27.15 7.03
C SER A 63 -3.13 26.32 6.68
N PHE A 64 -3.19 25.58 5.58
CA PHE A 64 -2.05 24.79 5.08
C PHE A 64 -1.32 25.49 3.93
N LYS A 65 -1.70 26.71 3.58
CA LYS A 65 -1.16 27.45 2.43
C LYS A 65 -1.28 26.65 1.13
N LEU A 66 -2.38 25.91 0.99
CA LEU A 66 -2.65 25.01 -0.10
C LEU A 66 -3.64 25.63 -1.08
N ARG A 67 -3.32 25.55 -2.38
CA ARG A 67 -4.21 25.96 -3.46
C ARG A 67 -4.66 24.75 -4.27
N GLU A 68 -5.89 24.83 -4.80
CA GLU A 68 -6.42 23.81 -5.68
C GLU A 68 -5.47 23.56 -6.87
N GLY A 69 -5.24 22.31 -7.19
CA GLY A 69 -4.38 21.91 -8.29
C GLY A 69 -2.90 21.79 -7.95
N TRP A 70 -2.48 22.16 -6.73
CA TRP A 70 -1.09 21.99 -6.32
C TRP A 70 -0.79 20.52 -6.01
N PRO A 71 0.39 20.02 -6.42
CA PRO A 71 0.77 18.65 -6.10
C PRO A 71 0.99 18.45 -4.62
N VAL A 72 0.39 17.41 -4.03
CA VAL A 72 0.46 17.13 -2.60
C VAL A 72 0.94 15.71 -2.28
N GLY A 73 1.10 14.88 -3.29
CA GLY A 73 1.54 13.50 -3.08
C GLY A 73 1.60 12.72 -4.38
N CYS A 74 1.75 11.42 -4.24
CA CYS A 74 1.77 10.52 -5.40
C CYS A 74 1.14 9.19 -5.02
N LYS A 75 0.66 8.47 -6.02
CA LYS A 75 0.06 7.15 -5.82
C LYS A 75 0.33 6.26 -7.02
N VAL A 76 0.26 4.97 -6.79
CA VAL A 76 0.34 3.97 -7.84
C VAL A 76 -0.71 2.89 -7.57
N THR A 77 -1.37 2.43 -8.62
CA THR A 77 -2.34 1.32 -8.54
C THR A 77 -1.74 0.12 -9.27
N LEU A 78 -1.58 -0.98 -8.53
CA LEU A 78 -1.01 -2.22 -9.04
C LEU A 78 -2.11 -3.25 -9.26
N ARG A 79 -2.06 -3.93 -10.42
CA ARG A 79 -3.01 -5.00 -10.77
C ARG A 79 -2.27 -6.13 -11.47
N GLY A 80 -2.87 -7.32 -11.47
CA GLY A 80 -2.31 -8.48 -12.15
C GLY A 80 -0.96 -8.91 -11.57
N ASP A 81 -0.03 -9.27 -12.44
CA ASP A 81 1.26 -9.82 -12.03
C ASP A 81 2.08 -8.84 -11.18
N ARG A 82 2.05 -7.56 -11.51
CA ARG A 82 2.77 -6.53 -10.73
C ARG A 82 2.25 -6.43 -9.31
N MET A 83 0.95 -6.57 -9.13
CA MET A 83 0.30 -6.58 -7.81
C MET A 83 0.81 -7.76 -6.98
N TYR A 84 0.82 -8.97 -7.55
CA TYR A 84 1.29 -10.16 -6.83
C TYR A 84 2.78 -10.10 -6.53
N ASP A 85 3.59 -9.60 -7.47
CA ASP A 85 5.03 -9.41 -7.25
C ASP A 85 5.29 -8.45 -6.09
N PHE A 86 4.53 -7.36 -6.04
CA PHE A 86 4.64 -6.39 -4.95
C PHE A 86 4.26 -7.01 -3.60
N ILE A 87 3.15 -7.74 -3.55
CA ILE A 87 2.68 -8.40 -2.32
C ILE A 87 3.72 -9.40 -1.82
N GLU A 88 4.31 -10.18 -2.71
CA GLU A 88 5.36 -11.14 -2.34
C GLU A 88 6.55 -10.42 -1.71
N ARG A 89 7.03 -9.35 -2.31
CA ARG A 89 8.14 -8.57 -1.76
C ARG A 89 7.77 -7.91 -0.44
N LEU A 90 6.56 -7.39 -0.33
CA LEU A 90 6.08 -6.76 0.90
C LEU A 90 6.08 -7.74 2.07
N VAL A 91 5.50 -8.91 1.88
CA VAL A 91 5.33 -9.91 2.94
C VAL A 91 6.66 -10.58 3.31
N ASN A 92 7.46 -10.94 2.32
CA ASN A 92 8.65 -11.76 2.54
C ASN A 92 9.91 -10.95 2.87
N VAL A 93 10.00 -9.71 2.38
CA VAL A 93 11.21 -8.90 2.52
C VAL A 93 10.99 -7.62 3.29
N ALA A 94 10.02 -6.80 2.90
CA ALA A 94 9.83 -5.46 3.47
C ALA A 94 9.30 -5.49 4.90
N ILE A 95 8.20 -6.17 5.15
CA ILE A 95 7.59 -6.23 6.48
C ILE A 95 8.55 -6.75 7.56
N PRO A 96 9.31 -7.84 7.33
CA PRO A 96 10.28 -8.30 8.34
C PRO A 96 11.40 -7.32 8.65
N ARG A 97 11.63 -6.33 7.79
CA ARG A 97 12.66 -5.30 7.99
C ARG A 97 12.15 -4.08 8.75
N GLU A 98 10.85 -4.01 9.02
CA GLU A 98 10.26 -2.89 9.74
C GLU A 98 10.66 -2.94 11.23
N ARG A 99 11.01 -1.77 11.79
CA ARG A 99 11.38 -1.66 13.21
C ARG A 99 10.17 -1.89 14.11
N ASP A 100 10.39 -2.59 15.21
CA ASP A 100 9.36 -2.85 16.23
C ASP A 100 8.09 -3.47 15.65
N PHE A 101 8.26 -4.26 14.58
CA PHE A 101 7.12 -4.92 13.94
C PHE A 101 6.54 -6.00 14.88
N ARG A 102 5.25 -5.85 15.20
CA ARG A 102 4.54 -6.75 16.11
C ARG A 102 3.39 -7.50 15.45
N GLY A 103 3.29 -7.43 14.14
CA GLY A 103 2.20 -7.99 13.38
C GLY A 103 1.27 -6.92 12.83
N LEU A 104 0.51 -7.28 11.81
CA LEU A 104 -0.45 -6.39 11.18
C LEU A 104 -1.74 -6.34 12.01
N ASN A 105 -2.37 -5.17 12.05
CA ASN A 105 -3.61 -4.98 12.79
C ASN A 105 -4.76 -5.70 12.09
N PRO A 106 -5.38 -6.74 12.72
CA PRO A 106 -6.49 -7.44 12.09
C PRO A 106 -7.79 -6.64 12.04
N LYS A 107 -7.84 -5.47 12.67
CA LYS A 107 -9.02 -4.60 12.69
C LYS A 107 -9.02 -3.55 11.58
N SER A 108 -7.98 -3.51 10.75
CA SER A 108 -7.86 -2.52 9.67
C SER A 108 -8.62 -2.88 8.38
N PHE A 109 -9.52 -3.84 8.46
CA PHE A 109 -10.42 -4.15 7.34
C PHE A 109 -11.63 -3.23 7.36
N ASP A 110 -12.05 -2.80 6.17
CA ASP A 110 -13.34 -2.13 6.05
C ASP A 110 -14.47 -3.17 5.97
N GLY A 111 -15.73 -2.73 5.95
CA GLY A 111 -16.87 -3.63 5.88
C GLY A 111 -17.06 -4.31 4.53
N GLN A 112 -16.25 -3.97 3.54
CA GLN A 112 -16.34 -4.47 2.17
C GLN A 112 -15.19 -5.41 1.77
N GLY A 113 -14.39 -5.82 2.74
CA GLY A 113 -13.31 -6.78 2.48
C GLY A 113 -12.00 -6.16 2.01
N ASN A 114 -11.80 -4.87 2.19
CA ASN A 114 -10.54 -4.20 1.85
C ASN A 114 -9.69 -4.00 3.10
N TYR A 115 -8.38 -4.02 2.93
CA TYR A 115 -7.43 -3.87 4.03
C TYR A 115 -6.53 -2.66 3.80
N SER A 116 -6.30 -1.87 4.84
CA SER A 116 -5.41 -0.71 4.78
C SER A 116 -4.32 -0.82 5.84
N MET A 117 -3.09 -0.50 5.46
CA MET A 117 -1.96 -0.49 6.39
C MET A 117 -1.05 0.69 6.10
N GLY A 118 -0.36 1.16 7.12
CA GLY A 118 0.63 2.23 7.00
C GLY A 118 2.03 1.68 7.17
N ILE A 119 2.96 2.16 6.35
CA ILE A 119 4.40 1.90 6.47
C ILE A 119 5.04 3.21 6.89
N LYS A 120 5.82 3.19 7.96
CA LYS A 120 6.45 4.40 8.50
C LYS A 120 7.68 4.85 7.72
N GLU A 121 8.41 3.91 7.12
CA GLU A 121 9.68 4.16 6.46
C GLU A 121 9.75 3.43 5.11
N GLN A 122 9.98 4.16 4.02
CA GLN A 122 10.14 3.57 2.70
C GLN A 122 11.41 2.73 2.58
N ILE A 123 12.37 2.93 3.46
CA ILE A 123 13.67 2.24 3.42
C ILE A 123 13.60 0.74 3.72
N ILE A 124 12.44 0.24 4.18
CA ILE A 124 12.25 -1.20 4.40
C ILE A 124 12.23 -1.98 3.08
N PHE A 125 11.96 -1.31 1.97
CA PHE A 125 11.96 -1.94 0.65
C PHE A 125 13.39 -2.01 0.11
N PRO A 126 13.84 -3.19 -0.38
CA PRO A 126 15.22 -3.35 -0.86
C PRO A 126 15.52 -2.55 -2.14
N GLU A 127 14.49 -2.13 -2.87
CA GLU A 127 14.63 -1.30 -4.05
C GLU A 127 15.08 0.11 -3.73
N ILE A 128 14.95 0.54 -2.48
CA ILE A 128 15.33 1.88 -2.04
C ILE A 128 16.77 1.87 -1.52
N ASN A 129 17.61 2.74 -2.09
CA ASN A 129 18.97 2.94 -1.61
C ASN A 129 18.95 4.04 -0.55
N TYR A 130 19.31 3.70 0.69
CA TYR A 130 19.32 4.62 1.81
C TYR A 130 20.18 5.88 1.53
N ASP A 131 21.29 5.70 0.81
CA ASP A 131 22.21 6.80 0.51
C ASP A 131 21.63 7.82 -0.48
N ASN A 132 20.63 7.43 -1.26
CA ASN A 132 20.05 8.26 -2.31
C ASN A 132 18.74 8.95 -1.91
N ILE A 133 18.20 8.66 -0.72
CA ILE A 133 16.98 9.31 -0.27
C ILE A 133 17.28 10.66 0.39
N ASP A 134 16.41 11.63 0.19
CA ASP A 134 16.51 12.94 0.82
C ASP A 134 15.88 12.96 2.22
N LYS A 135 14.85 12.12 2.43
CA LYS A 135 14.11 12.06 3.68
C LYS A 135 13.41 10.72 3.82
N ILE A 136 13.27 10.25 5.06
CA ILE A 136 12.44 9.08 5.37
C ILE A 136 10.97 9.48 5.29
N ARG A 137 10.20 8.73 4.51
CA ARG A 137 8.77 8.97 4.30
C ARG A 137 7.96 7.73 4.57
N GLY A 138 6.75 7.93 5.10
CA GLY A 138 5.78 6.86 5.24
C GLY A 138 4.90 6.74 4.00
N MET A 139 4.16 5.66 3.92
CA MET A 139 3.20 5.42 2.86
C MET A 139 2.02 4.61 3.36
N ASP A 140 0.88 4.75 2.68
CA ASP A 140 -0.31 3.96 2.95
C ASP A 140 -0.49 2.94 1.84
N ILE A 141 -0.78 1.70 2.23
CA ILE A 141 -1.02 0.62 1.29
C ILE A 141 -2.44 0.13 1.50
N CYS A 142 -3.27 0.23 0.45
CA CYS A 142 -4.64 -0.27 0.46
C CYS A 142 -4.71 -1.51 -0.42
N ILE A 143 -5.15 -2.62 0.15
CA ILE A 143 -5.28 -3.89 -0.54
C ILE A 143 -6.77 -4.15 -0.76
N ASN A 144 -7.20 -4.11 -2.01
CA ASN A 144 -8.60 -4.33 -2.38
C ASN A 144 -8.80 -5.77 -2.81
N THR A 145 -9.86 -6.40 -2.30
CA THR A 145 -10.20 -7.78 -2.63
C THR A 145 -11.61 -7.88 -3.20
N SER A 146 -11.93 -9.04 -3.76
CA SER A 146 -13.29 -9.34 -4.22
C SER A 146 -14.18 -9.90 -3.11
N ALA A 147 -13.64 -10.06 -1.89
CA ALA A 147 -14.41 -10.54 -0.75
C ALA A 147 -15.52 -9.55 -0.39
N SER A 148 -16.67 -10.08 0.02
CA SER A 148 -17.81 -9.26 0.41
C SER A 148 -17.84 -8.94 1.91
N ASN A 149 -17.02 -9.60 2.69
CA ASN A 149 -16.96 -9.40 4.14
C ASN A 149 -15.53 -9.48 4.67
N LYS A 150 -15.38 -9.07 5.91
CA LYS A 150 -14.11 -9.00 6.62
C LYS A 150 -13.44 -10.37 6.81
N GLU A 151 -14.23 -11.38 7.15
CA GLU A 151 -13.74 -12.73 7.46
C GLU A 151 -13.11 -13.37 6.24
N ASP A 152 -13.76 -13.27 5.08
CA ASP A 152 -13.25 -13.82 3.83
C ASP A 152 -11.99 -13.09 3.37
N ALA A 153 -11.96 -11.77 3.52
CA ALA A 153 -10.78 -10.98 3.18
C ALA A 153 -9.59 -11.35 4.07
N LYS A 154 -9.82 -11.50 5.36
CA LYS A 154 -8.78 -11.91 6.30
C LYS A 154 -8.23 -13.29 5.95
N ALA A 155 -9.10 -14.24 5.62
CA ALA A 155 -8.69 -15.58 5.21
C ALA A 155 -7.81 -15.53 3.96
N LEU A 156 -8.18 -14.71 2.97
CA LEU A 156 -7.39 -14.53 1.75
C LEU A 156 -5.98 -14.03 2.07
N LEU A 157 -5.86 -13.00 2.89
CA LEU A 157 -4.56 -12.43 3.24
C LEU A 157 -3.73 -13.40 4.09
N GLU A 158 -4.34 -14.18 4.97
CA GLU A 158 -3.63 -15.19 5.76
C GLU A 158 -3.04 -16.29 4.87
N VAL A 159 -3.76 -16.72 3.84
CA VAL A 159 -3.25 -17.69 2.85
C VAL A 159 -2.06 -17.12 2.08
N LEU A 160 -2.02 -15.80 1.90
CA LEU A 160 -0.90 -15.10 1.27
C LEU A 160 0.25 -14.79 2.26
N ASN A 161 0.19 -15.36 3.47
CA ASN A 161 1.22 -15.25 4.51
C ASN A 161 1.37 -13.86 5.15
N PHE A 162 0.31 -13.07 5.16
CA PHE A 162 0.32 -11.79 5.89
C PHE A 162 0.43 -12.04 7.40
N PRO A 163 1.39 -11.41 8.07
CA PRO A 163 1.65 -11.64 9.51
C PRO A 163 0.74 -10.82 10.42
N PHE A 164 -0.50 -11.23 10.60
CA PHE A 164 -1.43 -10.56 11.50
C PHE A 164 -1.10 -10.80 12.97
N LYS A 165 -1.41 -9.83 13.81
CA LYS A 165 -1.33 -9.99 15.26
C LYS A 165 -2.31 -11.06 15.72
N LYS A 166 -1.89 -11.84 16.71
CA LYS A 166 -2.75 -12.80 17.39
C LYS A 166 -3.60 -12.09 18.44
#